data_f320babbb9c3d27688cdb1ad021e3959
#
_entry.id   f320babbb9c3d27688cdb1ad021e3959
#
_cell.length_a   1.000
_cell.length_b   1.000
_cell.length_c   1.000
_cell.angle_alpha   90.00
_cell.angle_beta   90.00
_cell.angle_gamma   90.00
#
_symmetry.space_group_name_H-M   'P 1'
#
loop_
_entity.id
_entity.type
_entity.pdbx_description
1 polymer ?
#
loop_
_entity_poly.entity_id
_entity_poly.type
_entity_poly.pdbx_seq_one_letter_code
_entity_poly.pdbx_strand_id
1 'polypeptide(L)'
;MPSPQRRGQGQWALGHLEPLNAAERFKKDDAGLNVRDRIVNRYAYLGFDSIDPADLRGRFRWWGLYTQRRPGIEGGRTGALEDAEIEDSYFMMRVRIPGGQLSSDQLRTVADIAKEYGRDLADITDRQNVQYHWIRIEDVPDIWARLEEVGLSSIQACGDVPRNILGCPVAGLDDGEILDATAVLRATEAVAANNPEFGNLPRKFKTAISGCASHCTAHEVNDISFVGVLGPDGTPGFDLWVGGGLSTNPMIAQRLGVFVRPDQVPAVWAGVAGLFRDYGYRRLRSRR
;
A
#
# COMPACT_ATOMS: atom_id res chain seq x y z
N MET A 1 -20.23 -16.04 14.97
CA MET A 1 -19.17 -15.66 14.01
C MET A 1 -19.74 -15.71 12.61
N PRO A 2 -19.43 -14.78 11.69
CA PRO A 2 -19.84 -14.92 10.30
C PRO A 2 -19.29 -16.22 9.71
N SER A 3 -20.03 -16.85 8.80
CA SER A 3 -19.58 -18.08 8.17
C SER A 3 -18.27 -17.84 7.41
N PRO A 4 -17.38 -18.84 7.26
CA PRO A 4 -16.13 -18.71 6.52
C PRO A 4 -16.30 -18.19 5.08
N GLN A 5 -17.46 -18.43 4.47
CA GLN A 5 -17.81 -17.97 3.11
C GLN A 5 -17.99 -16.44 3.00
N ARG A 6 -18.14 -15.74 4.12
CA ARG A 6 -18.28 -14.27 4.16
C ARG A 6 -17.03 -13.54 4.66
N ARG A 7 -15.97 -14.26 4.92
CA ARG A 7 -14.70 -13.69 5.36
C ARG A 7 -14.15 -12.75 4.28
N GLY A 8 -13.73 -11.56 4.68
CA GLY A 8 -13.24 -10.54 3.76
C GLY A 8 -14.32 -9.72 3.05
N GLN A 9 -15.59 -9.91 3.37
CA GLN A 9 -16.71 -9.19 2.76
C GLN A 9 -17.25 -8.02 3.59
N GLY A 10 -16.74 -7.79 4.79
CA GLY A 10 -17.07 -6.65 5.63
C GLY A 10 -18.56 -6.37 5.77
N GLN A 11 -19.01 -5.24 5.28
CA GLN A 11 -20.42 -4.80 5.34
C GLN A 11 -21.39 -5.80 4.72
N TRP A 12 -20.97 -6.63 3.79
CA TRP A 12 -21.81 -7.66 3.22
C TRP A 12 -22.15 -8.76 4.23
N ALA A 13 -21.25 -9.03 5.18
CA ALA A 13 -21.57 -9.93 6.30
C ALA A 13 -22.71 -9.38 7.18
N LEU A 14 -22.93 -8.06 7.15
CA LEU A 14 -24.02 -7.36 7.82
C LEU A 14 -25.27 -7.16 6.92
N GLY A 15 -25.29 -7.75 5.72
CA GLY A 15 -26.43 -7.68 4.80
C GLY A 15 -26.39 -6.53 3.77
N HIS A 16 -25.36 -5.73 3.73
CA HIS A 16 -25.23 -4.59 2.78
C HIS A 16 -24.53 -5.03 1.48
N LEU A 17 -25.13 -5.91 0.71
CA LEU A 17 -24.52 -6.55 -0.47
C LEU A 17 -24.51 -5.66 -1.73
N GLU A 18 -25.49 -4.78 -1.89
CA GLU A 18 -25.68 -4.02 -3.12
C GLU A 18 -26.03 -2.53 -2.83
N PRO A 19 -25.75 -1.61 -3.76
CA PRO A 19 -25.01 -1.81 -5.01
C PRO A 19 -23.50 -1.89 -4.78
N LEU A 20 -22.81 -2.69 -5.63
CA LEU A 20 -21.35 -2.74 -5.66
C LEU A 20 -20.79 -1.48 -6.34
N ASN A 21 -19.76 -0.87 -5.72
CA ASN A 21 -18.95 0.12 -6.43
C ASN A 21 -18.01 -0.57 -7.45
N ALA A 22 -17.46 0.20 -8.40
CA ALA A 22 -16.63 -0.35 -9.47
C ALA A 22 -15.42 -1.15 -8.95
N ALA A 23 -14.77 -0.68 -7.87
CA ALA A 23 -13.61 -1.39 -7.30
C ALA A 23 -14.00 -2.74 -6.69
N GLU A 24 -15.14 -2.84 -6.01
CA GLU A 24 -15.64 -4.11 -5.47
C GLU A 24 -16.04 -5.09 -6.59
N ARG A 25 -16.57 -4.60 -7.73
CA ARG A 25 -16.83 -5.46 -8.90
C ARG A 25 -15.56 -6.10 -9.41
N PHE A 26 -14.49 -5.32 -9.65
CA PHE A 26 -13.21 -5.87 -10.13
C PHE A 26 -12.65 -6.94 -9.19
N LYS A 27 -12.76 -6.74 -7.87
CA LYS A 27 -12.28 -7.67 -6.85
C LYS A 27 -13.13 -8.92 -6.71
N LYS A 28 -14.43 -8.84 -7.05
CA LYS A 28 -15.35 -9.98 -7.05
C LYS A 28 -15.05 -10.93 -8.20
N ASP A 29 -14.73 -10.38 -9.37
CA ASP A 29 -14.54 -11.17 -10.59
C ASP A 29 -13.18 -11.88 -10.60
N ASP A 30 -12.12 -11.23 -10.09
CA ASP A 30 -10.77 -11.78 -10.04
C ASP A 30 -9.92 -11.07 -8.97
N ALA A 31 -9.00 -11.81 -8.34
CA ALA A 31 -8.07 -11.23 -7.38
C ALA A 31 -7.07 -10.28 -8.08
N GLY A 32 -6.89 -9.07 -7.51
CA GLY A 32 -6.04 -8.06 -8.14
C GLY A 32 -4.59 -8.50 -8.36
N LEU A 33 -4.06 -9.38 -7.52
CA LEU A 33 -2.68 -9.88 -7.65
C LEU A 33 -2.48 -10.77 -8.90
N ASN A 34 -3.53 -11.43 -9.39
CA ASN A 34 -3.45 -12.31 -10.56
C ASN A 34 -3.12 -11.57 -11.87
N VAL A 35 -3.25 -10.25 -11.90
CA VAL A 35 -3.01 -9.46 -13.12
C VAL A 35 -1.54 -9.51 -13.59
N ARG A 36 -0.59 -9.85 -12.70
CA ARG A 36 0.83 -9.98 -13.07
C ARG A 36 1.03 -10.91 -14.25
N ASP A 37 0.43 -12.09 -14.21
CA ASP A 37 0.58 -13.10 -15.26
C ASP A 37 0.08 -12.57 -16.61
N ARG A 38 -1.01 -11.80 -16.61
CA ARG A 38 -1.52 -11.17 -17.83
C ARG A 38 -0.61 -10.05 -18.34
N ILE A 39 -0.01 -9.28 -17.44
CA ILE A 39 0.96 -8.25 -17.82
C ILE A 39 2.17 -8.90 -18.48
N VAL A 40 2.79 -9.87 -17.81
CA VAL A 40 4.02 -10.52 -18.27
C VAL A 40 3.79 -11.35 -19.55
N ASN A 41 2.70 -12.13 -19.61
CA ASN A 41 2.50 -13.13 -20.66
C ASN A 41 1.62 -12.65 -21.84
N ARG A 42 1.04 -11.46 -21.75
CA ARG A 42 0.12 -10.96 -22.77
C ARG A 42 0.32 -9.47 -23.05
N TYR A 43 0.08 -8.59 -22.09
CA TYR A 43 0.00 -7.15 -22.36
C TYR A 43 1.34 -6.54 -22.75
N ALA A 44 2.45 -7.03 -22.18
CA ALA A 44 3.79 -6.59 -22.54
C ALA A 44 4.16 -6.90 -24.01
N TYR A 45 3.55 -7.92 -24.60
CA TYR A 45 3.79 -8.29 -26.00
C TYR A 45 2.80 -7.65 -26.98
N LEU A 46 1.54 -7.48 -26.54
CA LEU A 46 0.47 -7.01 -27.43
C LEU A 46 0.25 -5.49 -27.34
N GLY A 47 0.88 -4.83 -26.36
CA GLY A 47 0.81 -3.40 -26.15
C GLY A 47 -0.46 -2.93 -25.42
N PHE A 48 -0.51 -1.62 -25.21
CA PHE A 48 -1.52 -0.95 -24.39
C PHE A 48 -2.96 -1.23 -24.82
N ASP A 49 -3.25 -1.22 -26.11
CA ASP A 49 -4.60 -1.40 -26.67
C ASP A 49 -5.19 -2.79 -26.44
N SER A 50 -4.35 -3.75 -26.05
CA SER A 50 -4.77 -5.12 -25.70
C SER A 50 -5.28 -5.28 -24.28
N ILE A 51 -5.14 -4.25 -23.42
CA ILE A 51 -5.40 -4.34 -21.99
C ILE A 51 -6.90 -4.34 -21.72
N ASP A 52 -7.35 -5.35 -20.97
CA ASP A 52 -8.73 -5.41 -20.48
C ASP A 52 -9.05 -4.17 -19.62
N PRO A 53 -10.18 -3.48 -19.86
CA PRO A 53 -10.56 -2.30 -19.09
C PRO A 53 -10.65 -2.51 -17.58
N ALA A 54 -11.05 -3.70 -17.10
CA ALA A 54 -11.10 -4.00 -15.67
C ALA A 54 -9.70 -4.14 -15.06
N ASP A 55 -8.73 -4.62 -15.83
CA ASP A 55 -7.33 -4.65 -15.41
C ASP A 55 -6.73 -3.24 -15.42
N LEU A 56 -6.89 -2.50 -16.52
CA LEU A 56 -6.39 -1.14 -16.68
C LEU A 56 -6.92 -0.18 -15.60
N ARG A 57 -8.23 -0.17 -15.40
CA ARG A 57 -8.92 0.75 -14.47
C ARG A 57 -8.93 0.25 -13.02
N GLY A 58 -8.70 -1.05 -12.81
CA GLY A 58 -8.84 -1.73 -11.52
C GLY A 58 -7.58 -2.42 -11.03
N ARG A 59 -7.27 -3.59 -11.59
CA ARG A 59 -6.36 -4.56 -10.99
C ARG A 59 -4.87 -4.19 -11.08
N PHE A 60 -4.46 -3.42 -12.07
CA PHE A 60 -3.07 -2.93 -12.21
C PHE A 60 -2.54 -2.26 -10.94
N ARG A 61 -3.42 -1.64 -10.16
CA ARG A 61 -3.05 -0.99 -8.89
C ARG A 61 -2.44 -1.93 -7.86
N TRP A 62 -2.80 -3.22 -7.89
CA TRP A 62 -2.21 -4.21 -6.98
C TRP A 62 -0.72 -4.43 -7.23
N TRP A 63 -0.27 -4.10 -8.44
CA TRP A 63 1.13 -4.12 -8.85
C TRP A 63 1.73 -2.73 -9.02
N GLY A 64 1.18 -1.75 -8.32
CA GLY A 64 1.72 -0.39 -8.27
C GLY A 64 1.51 0.45 -9.53
N LEU A 65 0.76 -0.05 -10.52
CA LEU A 65 0.55 0.63 -11.78
C LEU A 65 -0.74 1.47 -11.79
N TYR A 66 -0.63 2.70 -12.26
CA TYR A 66 -1.75 3.57 -12.61
C TYR A 66 -1.53 4.13 -14.00
N THR A 67 -2.61 4.34 -14.77
CA THR A 67 -2.53 5.12 -16.01
C THR A 67 -2.01 6.52 -15.72
N GLN A 68 -1.06 6.99 -16.53
CA GLN A 68 -0.57 8.36 -16.48
C GLN A 68 -1.71 9.32 -16.86
N ARG A 69 -1.82 10.44 -16.16
CA ARG A 69 -2.79 11.49 -16.45
C ARG A 69 -2.15 12.56 -17.33
N ARG A 70 -2.96 13.20 -18.16
CA ARG A 70 -2.54 14.46 -18.80
C ARG A 70 -2.38 15.57 -17.76
N PRO A 71 -1.52 16.54 -17.99
CA PRO A 71 -1.39 17.71 -17.10
C PRO A 71 -2.74 18.39 -16.87
N GLY A 72 -2.96 18.86 -15.63
CA GLY A 72 -4.22 19.51 -15.23
C GLY A 72 -5.34 18.59 -14.76
N ILE A 73 -5.21 17.28 -14.89
CA ILE A 73 -6.19 16.31 -14.38
C ILE A 73 -5.93 16.00 -12.90
N GLU A 74 -6.97 16.17 -12.08
CA GLU A 74 -6.89 15.94 -10.62
C GLU A 74 -6.52 14.50 -10.24
N GLY A 75 -5.64 14.37 -9.23
CA GLY A 75 -5.15 13.08 -8.73
C GLY A 75 -6.23 12.13 -8.21
N GLY A 76 -7.31 12.65 -7.67
CA GLY A 76 -8.44 11.86 -7.15
C GLY A 76 -9.22 11.10 -8.20
N ARG A 77 -9.13 11.49 -9.46
CA ARG A 77 -9.88 10.94 -10.59
C ARG A 77 -9.22 9.75 -11.29
N THR A 78 -8.01 9.35 -10.91
CA THR A 78 -7.22 8.32 -11.63
C THR A 78 -8.01 7.03 -11.95
N GLY A 79 -8.93 6.62 -11.12
CA GLY A 79 -9.75 5.43 -11.34
C GLY A 79 -10.96 5.62 -12.25
N ALA A 80 -11.23 6.86 -12.69
CA ALA A 80 -12.38 7.26 -13.49
C ALA A 80 -11.98 8.13 -14.70
N LEU A 81 -10.69 8.02 -15.14
CA LEU A 81 -10.22 8.73 -16.33
C LEU A 81 -10.88 8.18 -17.58
N GLU A 82 -11.28 9.08 -18.45
CA GLU A 82 -11.64 8.76 -19.82
C GLU A 82 -10.38 8.58 -20.68
N ASP A 83 -10.48 7.90 -21.81
CA ASP A 83 -9.31 7.62 -22.68
C ASP A 83 -8.61 8.89 -23.13
N ALA A 84 -9.34 9.96 -23.40
CA ALA A 84 -8.77 11.27 -23.75
C ALA A 84 -8.00 11.97 -22.63
N GLU A 85 -8.14 11.51 -21.38
CA GLU A 85 -7.45 12.04 -20.19
C GLU A 85 -6.18 11.24 -19.85
N ILE A 86 -5.92 10.13 -20.57
CA ILE A 86 -4.71 9.33 -20.46
C ILE A 86 -3.61 9.91 -21.35
N GLU A 87 -2.40 9.99 -20.84
CA GLU A 87 -1.24 10.50 -21.58
C GLU A 87 -0.54 9.35 -22.32
N ASP A 88 -0.73 9.28 -23.64
CA ASP A 88 0.04 8.46 -24.59
C ASP A 88 0.31 7.01 -24.15
N SER A 89 -0.65 6.36 -23.50
CA SER A 89 -0.54 4.95 -23.10
C SER A 89 0.53 4.67 -22.04
N TYR A 90 0.91 5.66 -21.26
CA TYR A 90 1.90 5.53 -20.19
C TYR A 90 1.28 5.23 -18.83
N PHE A 91 2.14 4.65 -17.96
CA PHE A 91 1.82 4.36 -16.57
C PHE A 91 2.72 5.11 -15.60
N MET A 92 2.19 5.41 -14.43
CA MET A 92 2.97 5.63 -13.22
C MET A 92 3.16 4.28 -12.55
N MET A 93 4.41 3.94 -12.17
CA MET A 93 4.72 2.76 -11.36
C MET A 93 5.24 3.19 -10.00
N ARG A 94 4.73 2.58 -8.93
CA ARG A 94 5.19 2.82 -7.56
C ARG A 94 5.95 1.62 -7.03
N VAL A 95 7.17 1.85 -6.57
CA VAL A 95 8.03 0.87 -5.89
C VAL A 95 7.80 0.97 -4.40
N ARG A 96 7.58 -0.17 -3.75
CA ARG A 96 7.38 -0.29 -2.30
C ARG A 96 8.74 -0.36 -1.60
N ILE A 97 8.96 0.53 -0.61
CA ILE A 97 10.22 0.62 0.14
C ILE A 97 9.86 0.67 1.63
N PRO A 98 9.84 -0.48 2.33
CA PRO A 98 9.46 -0.54 3.75
C PRO A 98 10.34 0.33 4.63
N GLY A 99 9.72 1.26 5.37
CA GLY A 99 10.42 2.22 6.20
C GLY A 99 11.29 3.22 5.46
N GLY A 100 11.23 3.26 4.12
CA GLY A 100 12.05 4.16 3.30
C GLY A 100 13.53 3.78 3.23
N GLN A 101 13.92 2.62 3.73
CA GLN A 101 15.32 2.20 3.81
C GLN A 101 15.76 1.47 2.55
N LEU A 102 16.83 1.98 1.93
CA LEU A 102 17.47 1.41 0.74
C LEU A 102 18.94 1.13 1.01
N SER A 103 19.43 -0.02 0.51
CA SER A 103 20.86 -0.23 0.35
C SER A 103 21.40 0.58 -0.83
N SER A 104 22.75 0.72 -0.92
CA SER A 104 23.39 1.40 -2.05
C SER A 104 23.05 0.74 -3.39
N ASP A 105 22.97 -0.59 -3.43
CA ASP A 105 22.66 -1.33 -4.65
C ASP A 105 21.19 -1.16 -5.05
N GLN A 106 20.27 -1.18 -4.08
CA GLN A 106 18.87 -0.86 -4.30
C GLN A 106 18.69 0.55 -4.85
N LEU A 107 19.38 1.54 -4.26
CA LEU A 107 19.31 2.93 -4.72
C LEU A 107 19.85 3.09 -6.15
N ARG A 108 20.97 2.43 -6.50
CA ARG A 108 21.50 2.40 -7.87
C ARG A 108 20.48 1.82 -8.85
N THR A 109 19.94 0.65 -8.54
CA THR A 109 18.92 0.01 -9.38
C THR A 109 17.71 0.91 -9.60
N VAL A 110 17.23 1.56 -8.53
CA VAL A 110 16.13 2.52 -8.61
C VAL A 110 16.47 3.70 -9.51
N ALA A 111 17.69 4.24 -9.41
CA ALA A 111 18.16 5.35 -10.23
C ALA A 111 18.34 4.95 -11.70
N ASP A 112 18.90 3.77 -11.96
CA ASP A 112 19.13 3.27 -13.33
C ASP A 112 17.80 3.00 -14.05
N ILE A 113 16.79 2.45 -13.36
CA ILE A 113 15.44 2.30 -13.88
C ILE A 113 14.82 3.67 -14.21
N ALA A 114 14.99 4.68 -13.34
CA ALA A 114 14.50 6.03 -13.61
C ALA A 114 15.11 6.64 -14.88
N LYS A 115 16.41 6.48 -15.06
CA LYS A 115 17.13 6.97 -16.26
C LYS A 115 16.64 6.30 -17.53
N GLU A 116 16.51 4.98 -17.50
CA GLU A 116 16.22 4.20 -18.70
C GLU A 116 14.74 4.28 -19.11
N TYR A 117 13.82 4.14 -18.14
CA TYR A 117 12.38 4.03 -18.40
C TYR A 117 11.56 5.25 -17.98
N GLY A 118 12.04 6.03 -16.99
CA GLY A 118 11.31 7.11 -16.34
C GLY A 118 11.69 8.52 -16.81
N ARG A 119 12.30 8.69 -17.99
CA ARG A 119 12.78 9.98 -18.53
C ARG A 119 13.75 10.69 -17.57
N ASP A 120 14.61 9.93 -16.90
CA ASP A 120 15.59 10.40 -15.91
C ASP A 120 14.96 11.09 -14.69
N LEU A 121 13.71 10.73 -14.34
CA LEU A 121 12.97 11.29 -13.22
C LEU A 121 12.33 10.19 -12.36
N ALA A 122 12.33 10.42 -11.06
CA ALA A 122 11.58 9.65 -10.09
C ALA A 122 11.11 10.53 -8.94
N ASP A 123 9.91 10.30 -8.42
CA ASP A 123 9.37 11.02 -7.27
C ASP A 123 9.56 10.20 -6.00
N ILE A 124 9.98 10.86 -4.93
CA ILE A 124 9.91 10.31 -3.57
C ILE A 124 8.58 10.71 -2.96
N THR A 125 7.83 9.74 -2.43
CA THR A 125 6.51 10.01 -1.87
C THR A 125 6.56 10.25 -0.36
N ASP A 126 5.52 10.91 0.17
CA ASP A 126 5.26 11.06 1.60
C ASP A 126 5.15 9.73 2.37
N ARG A 127 4.93 8.61 1.64
CA ARG A 127 4.90 7.25 2.19
C ARG A 127 6.18 6.47 1.88
N GLN A 128 7.30 7.18 1.75
CA GLN A 128 8.63 6.58 1.60
C GLN A 128 8.72 5.56 0.45
N ASN A 129 7.99 5.80 -0.63
CA ASN A 129 8.06 5.02 -1.86
C ASN A 129 8.76 5.83 -2.96
N VAL A 130 9.18 5.15 -4.01
CA VAL A 130 9.58 5.79 -5.27
C VAL A 130 8.48 5.61 -6.31
N GLN A 131 8.25 6.63 -7.12
CA GLN A 131 7.35 6.60 -8.29
C GLN A 131 8.13 6.91 -9.54
N TYR A 132 7.96 6.06 -10.55
CA TYR A 132 8.34 6.33 -11.92
C TYR A 132 7.13 6.81 -12.70
N HIS A 133 7.37 7.62 -13.72
CA HIS A 133 6.35 8.12 -14.65
C HIS A 133 6.71 7.71 -16.07
N TRP A 134 5.72 7.75 -16.98
CA TRP A 134 5.86 7.43 -18.39
C TRP A 134 6.32 5.99 -18.70
N ILE A 135 6.05 5.06 -17.77
CA ILE A 135 6.38 3.65 -17.98
C ILE A 135 5.46 3.06 -19.04
N ARG A 136 6.03 2.35 -20.02
CA ARG A 136 5.27 1.61 -21.00
C ARG A 136 4.95 0.21 -20.48
N ILE A 137 3.85 -0.37 -20.93
CA ILE A 137 3.46 -1.73 -20.51
C ILE A 137 4.49 -2.78 -20.92
N GLU A 138 5.14 -2.57 -22.07
CA GLU A 138 6.17 -3.45 -22.63
C GLU A 138 7.41 -3.54 -21.72
N ASP A 139 7.73 -2.46 -20.99
CA ASP A 139 8.93 -2.35 -20.15
C ASP A 139 8.69 -2.90 -18.73
N VAL A 140 7.43 -3.10 -18.34
CA VAL A 140 7.07 -3.50 -16.96
C VAL A 140 7.72 -4.82 -16.52
N PRO A 141 7.78 -5.89 -17.33
CA PRO A 141 8.42 -7.14 -16.91
C PRO A 141 9.91 -6.98 -16.61
N ASP A 142 10.65 -6.20 -17.40
CA ASP A 142 12.08 -5.96 -17.19
C ASP A 142 12.32 -5.11 -15.91
N ILE A 143 11.53 -4.06 -15.73
CA ILE A 143 11.58 -3.24 -14.52
C ILE A 143 11.35 -4.11 -13.27
N TRP A 144 10.35 -5.00 -13.31
CA TRP A 144 10.08 -5.90 -12.19
C TRP A 144 11.22 -6.88 -11.92
N ALA A 145 11.79 -7.48 -12.97
CA ALA A 145 12.92 -8.38 -12.82
C ALA A 145 14.10 -7.70 -12.12
N ARG A 146 14.47 -6.50 -12.56
CA ARG A 146 15.56 -5.71 -11.97
C ARG A 146 15.30 -5.29 -10.53
N LEU A 147 14.06 -4.94 -10.20
CA LEU A 147 13.67 -4.64 -8.80
C LEU A 147 13.76 -5.89 -7.92
N GLU A 148 13.28 -7.03 -8.42
CA GLU A 148 13.25 -8.30 -7.70
C GLU A 148 14.67 -8.84 -7.44
N GLU A 149 15.63 -8.65 -8.37
CA GLU A 149 17.05 -8.99 -8.19
C GLU A 149 17.68 -8.33 -6.96
N VAL A 150 17.23 -7.13 -6.60
CA VAL A 150 17.72 -6.40 -5.41
C VAL A 150 16.74 -6.47 -4.23
N GLY A 151 15.72 -7.35 -4.30
CA GLY A 151 14.73 -7.54 -3.23
C GLY A 151 13.72 -6.40 -3.08
N LEU A 152 13.50 -5.59 -4.11
CA LEU A 152 12.45 -4.58 -4.19
C LEU A 152 11.26 -5.10 -5.01
N SER A 153 10.09 -4.46 -4.85
CA SER A 153 8.89 -4.82 -5.60
C SER A 153 7.90 -3.66 -5.68
N SER A 154 7.05 -3.69 -6.69
CA SER A 154 5.87 -2.82 -6.81
C SER A 154 4.59 -3.46 -6.24
N ILE A 155 4.67 -4.70 -5.75
CA ILE A 155 3.52 -5.44 -5.22
C ILE A 155 2.81 -4.66 -4.11
N GLN A 156 1.48 -4.56 -4.20
CA GLN A 156 0.64 -3.88 -3.20
C GLN A 156 1.08 -2.43 -2.87
N ALA A 157 1.92 -1.81 -3.68
CA ALA A 157 2.26 -0.41 -3.50
C ALA A 157 1.05 0.51 -3.71
N CYS A 158 0.02 0.03 -4.38
CA CYS A 158 -1.27 0.68 -4.62
C CYS A 158 -2.44 -0.30 -4.42
N GLY A 159 -3.67 0.14 -4.69
CA GLY A 159 -4.85 -0.72 -4.55
C GLY A 159 -5.51 -0.71 -3.16
N ASP A 160 -6.47 -1.61 -2.98
CA ASP A 160 -7.20 -1.79 -1.71
C ASP A 160 -6.54 -2.91 -0.89
N VAL A 161 -5.35 -2.64 -0.44
CA VAL A 161 -4.40 -3.54 0.22
C VAL A 161 -3.63 -2.80 1.32
N PRO A 162 -2.86 -3.52 2.15
CA PRO A 162 -1.89 -2.89 3.04
C PRO A 162 -0.87 -2.09 2.22
N ARG A 163 -0.72 -0.83 2.55
CA ARG A 163 0.25 0.07 1.91
C ARG A 163 1.59 -0.06 2.58
N ASN A 164 2.61 0.50 1.93
CA ASN A 164 3.93 0.58 2.52
C ASN A 164 3.88 1.05 3.97
N ILE A 165 4.60 0.38 4.87
CA ILE A 165 4.69 0.75 6.28
C ILE A 165 5.67 1.92 6.42
N LEU A 166 5.18 3.03 7.01
CA LEU A 166 6.04 4.16 7.36
C LEU A 166 6.91 3.83 8.56
N GLY A 167 8.20 4.10 8.45
CA GLY A 167 9.16 4.06 9.54
C GLY A 167 9.74 5.42 9.87
N CYS A 168 10.42 5.53 11.00
CA CYS A 168 11.17 6.73 11.33
C CYS A 168 12.35 6.90 10.34
N PRO A 169 12.54 8.09 9.73
CA PRO A 169 13.65 8.31 8.80
C PRO A 169 15.03 8.30 9.47
N VAL A 170 15.06 8.41 10.79
CA VAL A 170 16.28 8.39 11.61
C VAL A 170 16.27 7.22 12.63
N ALA A 171 15.54 6.15 12.31
CA ALA A 171 15.49 4.95 13.16
C ALA A 171 16.92 4.40 13.40
N GLY A 172 17.24 4.11 14.66
CA GLY A 172 18.55 3.63 15.08
C GLY A 172 19.64 4.72 15.14
N LEU A 173 19.30 6.00 14.87
CA LEU A 173 20.26 7.11 14.87
C LEU A 173 19.87 8.24 15.84
N ASP A 174 18.62 8.31 16.28
CA ASP A 174 18.10 9.36 17.15
C ASP A 174 18.30 8.99 18.63
N ASP A 175 19.05 9.79 19.37
CA ASP A 175 19.29 9.58 20.81
C ASP A 175 18.00 9.62 21.66
N GLY A 176 16.93 10.21 21.16
CA GLY A 176 15.61 10.25 21.79
C GLY A 176 14.76 9.01 21.50
N GLU A 177 15.25 8.05 20.74
CA GLU A 177 14.52 6.84 20.40
C GLU A 177 14.41 5.89 21.61
N ILE A 178 13.21 5.39 21.88
CA ILE A 178 12.96 4.44 22.97
C ILE A 178 13.42 3.04 22.55
N LEU A 179 13.20 2.69 21.29
CA LEU A 179 13.67 1.45 20.67
C LEU A 179 13.77 1.62 19.14
N ASP A 180 14.76 0.95 18.53
CA ASP A 180 14.83 0.82 17.08
C ASP A 180 13.67 -0.06 16.57
N ALA A 181 12.72 0.55 15.89
CA ALA A 181 11.55 -0.13 15.37
C ALA A 181 11.77 -0.85 14.03
N THR A 182 12.97 -0.81 13.45
CA THR A 182 13.29 -1.36 12.13
C THR A 182 12.99 -2.85 12.02
N ALA A 183 13.40 -3.64 13.00
CA ALA A 183 13.14 -5.08 13.01
C ALA A 183 11.65 -5.41 13.08
N VAL A 184 10.90 -4.68 13.89
CA VAL A 184 9.45 -4.82 14.05
C VAL A 184 8.73 -4.44 12.77
N LEU A 185 9.15 -3.35 12.11
CA LEU A 185 8.62 -2.92 10.82
C LEU A 185 8.80 -4.02 9.77
N ARG A 186 10.00 -4.60 9.65
CA ARG A 186 10.28 -5.68 8.69
C ARG A 186 9.48 -6.95 8.98
N ALA A 187 9.33 -7.33 10.25
CA ALA A 187 8.50 -8.48 10.64
C ALA A 187 7.01 -8.23 10.30
N THR A 188 6.51 -7.01 10.51
CA THR A 188 5.14 -6.63 10.16
C THR A 188 4.94 -6.61 8.65
N GLU A 189 5.91 -6.10 7.90
CA GLU A 189 5.90 -6.12 6.43
C GLU A 189 5.84 -7.54 5.88
N ALA A 190 6.59 -8.48 6.44
CA ALA A 190 6.57 -9.88 6.03
C ALA A 190 5.19 -10.54 6.22
N VAL A 191 4.41 -10.09 7.19
CA VAL A 191 3.02 -10.54 7.38
C VAL A 191 2.06 -9.85 6.42
N ALA A 192 2.30 -8.56 6.12
CA ALA A 192 1.38 -7.72 5.37
C ALA A 192 1.53 -7.87 3.85
N ALA A 193 2.77 -7.93 3.35
CA ALA A 193 3.05 -7.92 1.92
C ALA A 193 2.85 -9.29 1.29
N ASN A 194 2.36 -9.29 0.05
CA ASN A 194 2.08 -10.51 -0.73
C ASN A 194 1.23 -11.57 0.01
N ASN A 195 0.46 -11.15 0.99
CA ASN A 195 -0.40 -12.05 1.75
C ASN A 195 -1.82 -12.02 1.17
N PRO A 196 -2.33 -13.16 0.63
CA PRO A 196 -3.68 -13.25 0.05
C PRO A 196 -4.78 -12.86 1.04
N GLU A 197 -4.59 -13.08 2.35
CA GLU A 197 -5.54 -12.71 3.39
C GLU A 197 -5.84 -11.20 3.41
N PHE A 198 -4.87 -10.38 2.99
CA PHE A 198 -5.00 -8.92 2.92
C PHE A 198 -5.02 -8.37 1.50
N GLY A 199 -5.12 -9.24 0.49
CA GLY A 199 -5.19 -8.87 -0.92
C GLY A 199 -6.51 -8.18 -1.33
N ASN A 200 -7.54 -8.21 -0.48
CA ASN A 200 -8.86 -7.64 -0.73
C ASN A 200 -9.41 -6.95 0.52
N LEU A 201 -8.93 -5.74 0.78
CA LEU A 201 -9.45 -4.88 1.85
C LEU A 201 -10.55 -3.94 1.32
N PRO A 202 -11.41 -3.38 2.19
CA PRO A 202 -12.41 -2.37 1.78
C PRO A 202 -11.79 -1.15 1.11
N ARG A 203 -10.61 -0.76 1.56
CA ARG A 203 -9.83 0.38 1.07
C ARG A 203 -8.35 0.17 1.37
N LYS A 204 -7.46 1.03 0.84
CA LYS A 204 -6.05 1.10 1.24
C LYS A 204 -5.94 1.16 2.77
N PHE A 205 -5.10 0.32 3.35
CA PHE A 205 -4.82 0.26 4.77
C PHE A 205 -3.40 0.78 5.03
N LYS A 206 -3.29 1.83 5.81
CA LYS A 206 -2.05 2.56 6.06
C LYS A 206 -1.53 2.27 7.46
N THR A 207 -0.24 2.00 7.56
CA THR A 207 0.45 1.67 8.80
C THR A 207 1.63 2.62 9.03
N ALA A 208 1.87 3.01 10.29
CA ALA A 208 3.10 3.66 10.72
C ALA A 208 3.65 2.95 11.97
N ILE A 209 4.98 2.79 12.03
CA ILE A 209 5.69 2.24 13.18
C ILE A 209 6.85 3.18 13.50
N SER A 210 6.88 3.72 14.71
CA SER A 210 7.91 4.66 15.18
C SER A 210 8.43 4.22 16.54
N GLY A 211 9.73 4.28 16.74
CA GLY A 211 10.40 3.94 18.00
C GLY A 211 10.30 5.01 19.10
N CYS A 212 9.68 6.14 18.82
CA CYS A 212 9.51 7.27 19.73
C CYS A 212 8.23 8.06 19.43
N ALA A 213 7.92 9.05 20.27
CA ALA A 213 6.73 9.90 20.17
C ALA A 213 6.93 11.18 19.32
N SER A 214 8.02 11.29 18.54
CA SER A 214 8.39 12.53 17.82
C SER A 214 7.57 12.82 16.56
N HIS A 215 6.47 12.12 16.30
CA HIS A 215 5.53 12.36 15.20
C HIS A 215 6.10 12.32 13.77
N CYS A 216 7.35 11.88 13.56
CA CYS A 216 7.99 11.83 12.24
C CYS A 216 7.21 11.02 11.19
N THR A 217 6.39 10.06 11.63
CA THR A 217 5.57 9.20 10.77
C THR A 217 4.14 9.69 10.60
N ALA A 218 3.75 10.82 11.20
CA ALA A 218 2.36 11.31 11.26
C ALA A 218 1.38 10.18 11.65
N HIS A 219 1.65 9.55 12.78
CA HIS A 219 0.96 8.33 13.21
C HIS A 219 -0.55 8.49 13.35
N GLU A 220 -1.04 9.69 13.68
CA GLU A 220 -2.47 9.97 13.85
C GLU A 220 -3.29 9.92 12.56
N VAL A 221 -2.66 9.94 11.38
CA VAL A 221 -3.39 9.92 10.09
C VAL A 221 -3.27 8.58 9.36
N ASN A 222 -2.90 7.52 10.08
CA ASN A 222 -2.83 6.16 9.57
C ASN A 222 -3.95 5.29 10.15
N ASP A 223 -4.33 4.23 9.45
CA ASP A 223 -5.39 3.31 9.88
C ASP A 223 -4.99 2.55 11.15
N ILE A 224 -3.68 2.24 11.27
CA ILE A 224 -3.05 1.69 12.48
C ILE A 224 -1.65 2.28 12.65
N SER A 225 -1.27 2.56 13.88
CA SER A 225 0.08 3.00 14.21
C SER A 225 0.56 2.42 15.53
N PHE A 226 1.87 2.17 15.58
CA PHE A 226 2.59 1.74 16.76
C PHE A 226 3.63 2.79 17.10
N VAL A 227 3.54 3.37 18.30
CA VAL A 227 4.38 4.48 18.76
C VAL A 227 5.19 4.01 19.95
N GLY A 228 6.50 4.12 19.90
CA GLY A 228 7.43 3.71 20.96
C GLY A 228 7.12 4.36 22.30
N VAL A 229 6.98 3.52 23.34
CA VAL A 229 6.75 3.93 24.73
C VAL A 229 7.44 2.99 25.70
N LEU A 230 7.68 3.43 26.92
CA LEU A 230 8.05 2.55 28.02
C LEU A 230 6.81 1.99 28.70
N GLY A 231 6.78 0.70 28.93
CA GLY A 231 5.77 0.02 29.73
C GLY A 231 5.85 0.38 31.22
N PRO A 232 4.90 -0.07 32.03
CA PRO A 232 4.87 0.21 33.47
C PRO A 232 6.10 -0.28 34.23
N ASP A 233 6.76 -1.32 33.70
CA ASP A 233 7.98 -1.92 34.24
C ASP A 233 9.28 -1.36 33.62
N GLY A 234 9.16 -0.30 32.78
CA GLY A 234 10.26 0.30 32.06
C GLY A 234 10.69 -0.46 30.79
N THR A 235 10.00 -1.53 30.42
CA THR A 235 10.30 -2.29 29.21
C THR A 235 9.90 -1.51 27.96
N PRO A 236 10.77 -1.37 26.92
CA PRO A 236 10.41 -0.75 25.67
C PRO A 236 9.34 -1.53 24.90
N GLY A 237 8.40 -0.82 24.31
CA GLY A 237 7.33 -1.38 23.49
C GLY A 237 6.57 -0.30 22.77
N PHE A 238 5.33 -0.56 22.43
CA PHE A 238 4.51 0.34 21.62
C PHE A 238 3.16 0.64 22.24
N ASP A 239 2.72 1.86 22.04
CA ASP A 239 1.34 2.29 22.24
C ASP A 239 0.57 2.15 20.93
N LEU A 240 -0.65 1.63 20.98
CA LEU A 240 -1.47 1.33 19.82
C LEU A 240 -2.46 2.47 19.52
N TRP A 241 -2.42 2.93 18.26
CA TRP A 241 -3.33 3.93 17.69
C TRP A 241 -4.07 3.36 16.50
N VAL A 242 -5.39 3.62 16.37
CA VAL A 242 -6.23 3.09 15.29
C VAL A 242 -7.25 4.09 14.77
N GLY A 243 -7.70 3.91 13.53
CA GLY A 243 -8.82 4.62 12.93
C GLY A 243 -8.50 5.98 12.34
N GLY A 244 -7.23 6.33 12.14
CA GLY A 244 -6.82 7.54 11.44
C GLY A 244 -6.93 7.43 9.92
N GLY A 245 -7.02 8.56 9.24
CA GLY A 245 -7.00 8.60 7.78
C GLY A 245 -7.35 9.94 7.20
N LEU A 246 -6.66 10.30 6.13
CA LEU A 246 -6.98 11.48 5.32
C LEU A 246 -7.77 11.04 4.09
N SER A 247 -9.01 11.45 4.01
CA SER A 247 -9.93 11.20 2.91
C SER A 247 -10.93 12.34 2.83
N THR A 248 -12.05 12.18 2.11
CA THR A 248 -13.19 13.13 2.11
C THR A 248 -13.81 13.33 3.50
N ASN A 249 -13.63 12.39 4.40
CA ASN A 249 -13.98 12.50 5.82
C ASN A 249 -12.70 12.21 6.64
N PRO A 250 -11.84 13.22 6.89
CA PRO A 250 -10.61 13.02 7.62
C PRO A 250 -10.88 12.63 9.08
N MET A 251 -10.13 11.66 9.58
CA MET A 251 -10.21 11.15 10.94
C MET A 251 -8.82 11.14 11.56
N ILE A 252 -8.75 11.53 12.83
CA ILE A 252 -7.55 11.39 13.65
C ILE A 252 -7.63 10.05 14.39
N ALA A 253 -6.56 9.28 14.37
CA ALA A 253 -6.46 8.01 15.06
C ALA A 253 -6.68 8.18 16.57
N GLN A 254 -7.29 7.18 17.17
CA GLN A 254 -7.52 7.14 18.61
C GLN A 254 -6.46 6.25 19.27
N ARG A 255 -5.89 6.76 20.34
CA ARG A 255 -5.03 6.01 21.24
C ARG A 255 -5.87 4.99 22.02
N LEU A 256 -5.52 3.71 21.94
CA LEU A 256 -6.25 2.66 22.66
C LEU A 256 -5.79 2.48 24.12
N GLY A 257 -4.63 3.03 24.49
CA GLY A 257 -4.06 2.84 25.83
C GLY A 257 -3.62 1.39 26.10
N VAL A 258 -3.22 0.67 25.06
CA VAL A 258 -2.78 -0.72 25.13
C VAL A 258 -1.28 -0.79 24.85
N PHE A 259 -0.52 -1.34 25.79
CA PHE A 259 0.90 -1.63 25.57
C PHE A 259 1.07 -2.91 24.74
N VAL A 260 1.84 -2.80 23.67
CA VAL A 260 2.14 -3.91 22.75
C VAL A 260 3.65 -4.17 22.75
N ARG A 261 4.05 -5.39 23.11
CA ARG A 261 5.48 -5.77 23.02
C ARG A 261 5.91 -5.87 21.56
N PRO A 262 7.22 -5.64 21.26
CA PRO A 262 7.74 -5.71 19.89
C PRO A 262 7.39 -7.00 19.14
N ASP A 263 7.47 -8.14 19.82
CA ASP A 263 7.15 -9.47 19.26
C ASP A 263 5.66 -9.67 18.94
N GLN A 264 4.77 -8.89 19.54
CA GLN A 264 3.32 -8.96 19.34
C GLN A 264 2.83 -8.08 18.20
N VAL A 265 3.60 -7.09 17.76
CA VAL A 265 3.16 -6.09 16.76
C VAL A 265 2.64 -6.74 15.46
N PRO A 266 3.30 -7.72 14.84
CA PRO A 266 2.78 -8.34 13.62
C PRO A 266 1.42 -9.01 13.83
N ALA A 267 1.22 -9.69 14.96
CA ALA A 267 -0.05 -10.36 15.28
C ALA A 267 -1.18 -9.36 15.57
N VAL A 268 -0.89 -8.30 16.31
CA VAL A 268 -1.85 -7.22 16.58
C VAL A 268 -2.23 -6.50 15.29
N TRP A 269 -1.23 -6.21 14.44
CA TRP A 269 -1.46 -5.63 13.12
C TRP A 269 -2.40 -6.51 12.28
N ALA A 270 -2.11 -7.81 12.20
CA ALA A 270 -2.93 -8.76 11.44
C ALA A 270 -4.37 -8.83 11.97
N GLY A 271 -4.56 -8.79 13.29
CA GLY A 271 -5.87 -8.75 13.93
C GLY A 271 -6.68 -7.51 13.53
N VAL A 272 -6.08 -6.32 13.61
CA VAL A 272 -6.75 -5.06 13.24
C VAL A 272 -7.01 -4.98 11.73
N ALA A 273 -6.05 -5.39 10.89
CA ALA A 273 -6.26 -5.47 9.44
C ALA A 273 -7.36 -6.49 9.06
N GLY A 274 -7.44 -7.60 9.80
CA GLY A 274 -8.51 -8.60 9.68
C GLY A 274 -9.89 -8.03 10.05
N LEU A 275 -9.99 -7.27 11.13
CA LEU A 275 -11.22 -6.55 11.49
C LEU A 275 -11.64 -5.57 10.39
N PHE A 276 -10.68 -4.80 9.85
CA PHE A 276 -10.98 -3.89 8.74
C PHE A 276 -11.40 -4.64 7.47
N ARG A 277 -10.77 -5.77 7.14
CA ARG A 277 -11.15 -6.65 6.03
C ARG A 277 -12.60 -7.13 6.17
N ASP A 278 -12.98 -7.61 7.35
CA ASP A 278 -14.24 -8.32 7.59
C ASP A 278 -15.42 -7.35 7.86
N TYR A 279 -15.17 -6.21 8.49
CA TYR A 279 -16.20 -5.27 8.95
C TYR A 279 -16.09 -3.87 8.34
N GLY A 280 -14.99 -3.54 7.63
CA GLY A 280 -14.80 -2.25 6.99
C GLY A 280 -15.82 -1.96 5.90
N TYR A 281 -16.18 -0.67 5.77
CA TYR A 281 -17.24 -0.25 4.86
C TYR A 281 -16.82 -0.34 3.39
N ARG A 282 -17.51 -1.14 2.58
CA ARG A 282 -17.18 -1.41 1.18
C ARG A 282 -18.08 -0.74 0.15
N ARG A 283 -19.29 -0.36 0.54
CA ARG A 283 -20.31 0.13 -0.41
C ARG A 283 -19.94 1.49 -1.02
N LEU A 284 -19.40 2.42 -0.22
CA LEU A 284 -18.94 3.73 -0.66
C LEU A 284 -17.48 3.94 -0.28
N ARG A 285 -16.61 4.06 -1.26
CA ARG A 285 -15.15 4.19 -1.04
C ARG A 285 -14.75 5.44 -0.24
N SER A 286 -15.58 6.48 -0.23
CA SER A 286 -15.35 7.71 0.53
C SER A 286 -15.64 7.59 2.02
N ARG A 287 -16.35 6.53 2.42
CA ARG A 287 -16.72 6.27 3.83
C ARG A 287 -16.00 5.05 4.34
N ARG A 288 -14.79 5.21 4.82
CA ARG A 288 -14.02 4.15 5.46
C ARG A 288 -13.79 4.51 6.92
#